data_a71e956ab23969af39068fe2406004f3
#
_entry.id   a71e956ab23969af39068fe2406004f3
#
_cell.length_a   1.000
_cell.length_b   1.000
_cell.length_c   1.000
_cell.angle_alpha   90.00
_cell.angle_beta   90.00
_cell.angle_gamma   90.00
#
_symmetry.space_group_name_H-M   'P 1'
#
loop_
_entity.id
_entity.type
_entity.pdbx_description
1 polymer ?
#
loop_
_entity_poly.entity_id
_entity_poly.type
_entity_poly.pdbx_seq_one_letter_code
_entity_poly.pdbx_strand_id
1 'polypeptide(L)'
;YYSKESGTLHPINAHGSFLTPFKPADGAKSSNSHGFHEGSDWNYTFYVPHDVNRLMKRMGGKKAFVNRLQHVFDNGLYDPANEPDIAYPYLFSRVAGEEWRTQKEVAALLDKYYTDKPEGIPGNDDCGTMSAWAIMSMMGLYPDCPGEPYYTLTTPVFSKVTLHLNPKYYPKGDIV
;
A
#
# COMPACT_ATOMS: atom_id res chain seq x y z
N TYR A 1 -6.36 4.94 18.28
CA TYR A 1 -6.74 5.76 17.11
C TYR A 1 -7.75 5.05 16.19
N TYR A 2 -7.83 3.72 16.16
CA TYR A 2 -8.78 3.00 15.31
C TYR A 2 -10.21 3.09 15.88
N SER A 3 -11.11 3.71 15.14
CA SER A 3 -12.54 3.78 15.47
C SER A 3 -13.28 2.57 14.90
N LYS A 4 -13.98 1.84 15.75
CA LYS A 4 -14.84 0.73 15.30
C LYS A 4 -16.08 1.22 14.55
N GLU A 5 -16.52 2.45 14.84
CA GLU A 5 -17.69 3.06 14.22
C GLU A 5 -17.42 3.42 12.76
N SER A 6 -16.35 4.19 12.49
CA SER A 6 -15.94 4.53 11.12
C SER A 6 -15.22 3.37 10.43
N GLY A 7 -14.55 2.51 11.21
CA GLY A 7 -13.72 1.43 10.73
C GLY A 7 -12.40 1.90 10.11
N THR A 8 -11.97 3.11 10.47
CA THR A 8 -10.75 3.77 10.02
C THR A 8 -9.97 4.32 11.21
N LEU A 9 -8.77 4.82 10.98
CA LEU A 9 -8.10 5.66 11.96
C LEU A 9 -8.91 6.94 12.14
N HIS A 10 -8.99 7.41 13.38
CA HIS A 10 -9.72 8.60 13.76
C HIS A 10 -8.80 9.50 14.58
N PRO A 11 -8.68 10.80 14.24
CA PRO A 11 -7.89 11.72 15.00
C PRO A 11 -8.40 11.82 16.46
N ILE A 12 -7.47 12.08 17.36
CA ILE A 12 -7.80 12.37 18.76
C ILE A 12 -7.40 13.79 19.12
N ASN A 13 -8.15 14.40 20.03
CA ASN A 13 -7.79 15.68 20.63
C ASN A 13 -6.74 15.51 21.73
N ALA A 14 -6.27 16.63 22.29
CA ALA A 14 -5.27 16.64 23.36
C ALA A 14 -5.69 15.90 24.64
N HIS A 15 -6.99 15.66 24.85
CA HIS A 15 -7.52 14.94 25.99
C HIS A 15 -7.71 13.44 25.74
N GLY A 16 -7.30 12.94 24.55
CA GLY A 16 -7.39 11.53 24.19
C GLY A 16 -8.75 11.05 23.68
N SER A 17 -9.72 11.95 23.51
CA SER A 17 -11.01 11.66 22.90
C SER A 17 -10.96 11.79 21.40
N PHE A 18 -11.79 11.05 20.67
CA PHE A 18 -11.91 11.23 19.22
C PHE A 18 -12.36 12.65 18.88
N LEU A 19 -11.72 13.21 17.83
CA LEU A 19 -12.09 14.51 17.31
C LEU A 19 -13.50 14.44 16.70
N THR A 20 -14.37 15.35 17.09
CA THR A 20 -15.74 15.47 16.58
C THR A 20 -16.08 16.93 16.25
N PRO A 21 -16.76 17.22 15.14
CA PRO A 21 -17.17 16.26 14.09
C PRO A 21 -15.99 15.79 13.24
N PHE A 22 -16.06 14.56 12.76
CA PHE A 22 -15.09 13.99 11.84
C PHE A 22 -15.81 13.18 10.75
N LYS A 23 -15.40 13.35 9.50
CA LYS A 23 -15.91 12.58 8.37
C LYS A 23 -14.75 11.83 7.73
N PRO A 24 -14.84 10.49 7.61
CA PRO A 24 -13.90 9.71 6.84
C PRO A 24 -13.71 10.28 5.42
N ALA A 25 -12.49 10.22 4.90
CA ALA A 25 -12.07 10.78 3.63
C ALA A 25 -12.07 12.32 3.54
N ASP A 26 -12.43 13.06 4.60
CA ASP A 26 -12.20 14.50 4.63
C ASP A 26 -10.69 14.77 4.50
N GLY A 27 -10.30 15.56 3.51
CA GLY A 27 -8.92 15.94 3.28
C GLY A 27 -8.12 14.99 2.39
N ALA A 28 -8.72 13.99 1.77
CA ALA A 28 -8.05 13.07 0.86
C ALA A 28 -7.24 13.75 -0.28
N LYS A 29 -7.52 15.02 -0.56
CA LYS A 29 -6.83 15.84 -1.58
C LYS A 29 -6.19 17.12 -1.01
N SER A 30 -6.08 17.22 0.30
CA SER A 30 -5.58 18.42 1.00
C SER A 30 -4.37 18.06 1.84
N SER A 31 -3.31 18.86 1.77
CA SER A 31 -2.11 18.72 2.59
C SER A 31 -2.37 18.86 4.10
N ASN A 32 -3.54 19.35 4.49
CA ASN A 32 -3.92 19.61 5.89
C ASN A 32 -5.34 19.11 6.16
N SER A 33 -5.52 17.81 6.13
CA SER A 33 -6.78 17.21 6.55
C SER A 33 -6.85 17.10 8.08
N HIS A 34 -8.01 17.31 8.62
CA HIS A 34 -8.36 17.33 10.04
C HIS A 34 -7.65 16.21 10.86
N GLY A 35 -6.40 16.44 11.26
CA GLY A 35 -5.60 15.51 12.05
C GLY A 35 -4.76 14.50 11.26
N PHE A 36 -4.74 14.59 9.94
CA PHE A 36 -3.84 13.83 9.06
C PHE A 36 -2.99 14.80 8.23
N HIS A 37 -1.79 14.40 7.89
CA HIS A 37 -0.88 15.15 7.05
C HIS A 37 -0.78 14.43 5.68
N GLU A 38 -0.93 15.18 4.60
CA GLU A 38 -0.83 14.67 3.22
C GLU A 38 -1.69 13.44 2.93
N GLY A 39 -2.91 13.41 3.47
CA GLY A 39 -3.80 12.29 3.25
C GLY A 39 -5.04 12.33 4.14
N SER A 40 -5.79 11.26 4.09
CA SER A 40 -7.01 11.07 4.88
C SER A 40 -6.86 9.91 5.87
N ASP A 41 -7.90 9.64 6.62
CA ASP A 41 -8.00 8.45 7.44
C ASP A 41 -7.84 7.16 6.63
N TRP A 42 -8.31 7.10 5.39
CA TRP A 42 -8.16 5.94 4.50
C TRP A 42 -6.71 5.70 4.10
N ASN A 43 -5.94 6.77 3.81
CA ASN A 43 -4.52 6.69 3.43
C ASN A 43 -3.62 6.22 4.59
N TYR A 44 -4.06 6.39 5.84
CA TYR A 44 -3.29 5.96 7.01
C TYR A 44 -3.82 4.70 7.67
N THR A 45 -5.07 4.29 7.40
CA THR A 45 -5.70 3.17 8.12
C THR A 45 -4.99 1.84 7.91
N PHE A 46 -4.43 1.59 6.73
CA PHE A 46 -3.70 0.36 6.42
C PHE A 46 -2.19 0.51 6.53
N TYR A 47 -1.68 1.71 6.83
CA TYR A 47 -0.25 1.95 7.02
C TYR A 47 0.20 1.46 8.40
N VAL A 48 0.17 0.15 8.57
CA VAL A 48 0.64 -0.57 9.77
C VAL A 48 1.56 -1.72 9.34
N PRO A 49 2.67 -1.43 8.63
CA PRO A 49 3.52 -2.46 8.02
C PRO A 49 4.08 -3.44 9.06
N HIS A 50 4.34 -2.98 10.27
CA HIS A 50 4.92 -3.76 11.36
C HIS A 50 3.98 -4.79 12.01
N ASP A 51 2.64 -4.69 11.82
CA ASP A 51 1.69 -5.64 12.40
C ASP A 51 0.33 -5.68 11.68
N VAL A 52 0.34 -6.07 10.42
CA VAL A 52 -0.87 -6.22 9.59
C VAL A 52 -1.84 -7.26 10.19
N ASN A 53 -1.33 -8.30 10.83
CA ASN A 53 -2.17 -9.32 11.47
C ASN A 53 -3.00 -8.74 12.61
N ARG A 54 -2.45 -7.84 13.40
CA ARG A 54 -3.18 -7.16 14.48
C ARG A 54 -4.21 -6.19 13.92
N LEU A 55 -3.87 -5.49 12.83
CA LEU A 55 -4.82 -4.63 12.13
C LEU A 55 -6.03 -5.44 11.64
N MET A 56 -5.80 -6.59 10.97
CA MET A 56 -6.88 -7.50 10.55
C MET A 56 -7.79 -7.90 11.72
N LYS A 57 -7.21 -8.29 12.85
CA LYS A 57 -8.00 -8.64 14.06
C LYS A 57 -8.83 -7.45 14.54
N ARG A 58 -8.27 -6.25 14.55
CA ARG A 58 -9.00 -5.04 14.97
C ARG A 58 -10.15 -4.69 14.03
N MET A 59 -9.99 -4.95 12.75
CA MET A 59 -11.03 -4.74 11.72
C MET A 59 -12.15 -5.79 11.74
N GLY A 60 -12.04 -6.83 12.56
CA GLY A 60 -13.05 -7.90 12.63
C GLY A 60 -12.68 -9.16 11.82
N GLY A 61 -11.41 -9.31 11.46
CA GLY A 61 -10.88 -10.50 10.80
C GLY A 61 -10.59 -10.31 9.31
N LYS A 62 -10.07 -11.36 8.71
CA LYS A 62 -9.56 -11.37 7.32
C LYS A 62 -10.58 -10.86 6.29
N LYS A 63 -11.82 -11.33 6.35
CA LYS A 63 -12.88 -10.93 5.41
C LYS A 63 -13.21 -9.43 5.52
N ALA A 64 -13.33 -8.92 6.75
CA ALA A 64 -13.60 -7.50 6.98
C ALA A 64 -12.43 -6.62 6.51
N PHE A 65 -11.19 -7.07 6.73
CA PHE A 65 -9.99 -6.42 6.25
C PHE A 65 -9.96 -6.34 4.72
N VAL A 66 -10.14 -7.48 4.02
CA VAL A 66 -10.15 -7.54 2.55
C VAL A 66 -11.25 -6.64 1.95
N ASN A 67 -12.47 -6.71 2.48
CA ASN A 67 -13.58 -5.89 1.98
C ASN A 67 -13.29 -4.39 2.16
N ARG A 68 -12.70 -4.01 3.29
CA ARG A 68 -12.37 -2.63 3.58
C ARG A 68 -11.19 -2.13 2.72
N LEU A 69 -10.19 -2.97 2.51
CA LEU A 69 -9.08 -2.64 1.64
C LEU A 69 -9.55 -2.51 0.18
N GLN A 70 -10.43 -3.41 -0.27
CA GLN A 70 -11.01 -3.32 -1.62
C GLN A 70 -11.84 -2.02 -1.79
N HIS A 71 -12.56 -1.61 -0.74
CA HIS A 71 -13.30 -0.35 -0.75
C HIS A 71 -12.42 0.86 -1.05
N VAL A 72 -11.16 0.86 -0.62
CA VAL A 72 -10.21 1.95 -0.93
C VAL A 72 -10.00 2.07 -2.44
N PHE A 73 -9.80 0.95 -3.13
CA PHE A 73 -9.59 0.94 -4.59
C PHE A 73 -10.88 1.22 -5.36
N ASP A 74 -11.99 0.59 -4.98
CA ASP A 74 -13.27 0.71 -5.69
C ASP A 74 -13.86 2.12 -5.62
N ASN A 75 -13.50 2.91 -4.60
CA ASN A 75 -14.02 4.26 -4.38
C ASN A 75 -13.00 5.37 -4.65
N GLY A 76 -11.84 5.05 -5.22
CA GLY A 76 -10.82 6.03 -5.56
C GLY A 76 -10.22 6.75 -4.35
N LEU A 77 -10.14 6.06 -3.21
CA LEU A 77 -9.56 6.57 -1.96
C LEU A 77 -8.06 6.28 -1.86
N TYR A 78 -7.54 5.43 -2.75
CA TYR A 78 -6.12 5.15 -2.91
C TYR A 78 -5.42 6.34 -3.55
N ASP A 79 -4.32 6.78 -2.97
CA ASP A 79 -3.47 7.81 -3.54
C ASP A 79 -2.16 7.19 -4.05
N PRO A 80 -1.99 7.03 -5.37
CA PRO A 80 -0.79 6.43 -5.95
C PRO A 80 0.46 7.32 -5.79
N ALA A 81 0.28 8.58 -5.43
CA ALA A 81 1.34 9.57 -5.31
C ALA A 81 1.83 9.75 -3.86
N ASN A 82 1.33 8.94 -2.92
CA ASN A 82 1.65 9.11 -1.50
C ASN A 82 2.17 7.82 -0.87
N GLU A 83 3.31 7.91 -0.16
CA GLU A 83 4.00 6.74 0.38
C GLU A 83 3.18 5.89 1.37
N PRO A 84 2.29 6.42 2.22
CA PRO A 84 1.46 5.57 3.06
C PRO A 84 0.67 4.50 2.31
N ASP A 85 0.26 4.79 1.07
CA ASP A 85 -0.60 3.92 0.28
C ASP A 85 0.15 2.88 -0.55
N ILE A 86 1.44 3.09 -0.85
CA ILE A 86 2.17 2.28 -1.84
C ILE A 86 2.22 0.79 -1.53
N ALA A 87 2.12 0.39 -0.27
CA ALA A 87 2.04 -1.01 0.12
C ALA A 87 0.63 -1.62 0.01
N TYR A 88 -0.43 -0.80 -0.10
CA TYR A 88 -1.82 -1.24 -0.05
C TYR A 88 -2.18 -2.35 -1.04
N PRO A 89 -1.83 -2.27 -2.33
CA PRO A 89 -2.17 -3.31 -3.28
C PRO A 89 -1.55 -4.67 -2.95
N TYR A 90 -0.46 -4.70 -2.18
CA TYR A 90 0.22 -5.91 -1.75
C TYR A 90 -0.38 -6.56 -0.51
N LEU A 91 -1.15 -5.81 0.28
CA LEU A 91 -1.73 -6.29 1.54
C LEU A 91 -2.78 -7.39 1.35
N PHE A 92 -3.38 -7.53 0.17
CA PHE A 92 -4.27 -8.65 -0.14
C PHE A 92 -3.54 -9.99 -0.04
N SER A 93 -2.27 -10.05 -0.43
CA SER A 93 -1.44 -11.26 -0.34
C SER A 93 -1.16 -11.73 1.09
N ARG A 94 -1.50 -10.92 2.11
CA ARG A 94 -1.47 -11.32 3.52
C ARG A 94 -2.67 -12.21 3.90
N VAL A 95 -3.62 -12.41 2.99
CA VAL A 95 -4.82 -13.22 3.20
C VAL A 95 -4.88 -14.31 2.15
N ALA A 96 -4.64 -15.56 2.57
CA ALA A 96 -4.66 -16.71 1.66
C ALA A 96 -5.95 -16.79 0.85
N GLY A 97 -5.82 -16.93 -0.47
CA GLY A 97 -6.91 -16.96 -1.45
C GLY A 97 -7.30 -15.59 -2.01
N GLU A 98 -6.66 -14.51 -1.54
CA GLU A 98 -6.91 -13.14 -2.02
C GLU A 98 -5.72 -12.55 -2.81
N GLU A 99 -4.68 -13.32 -3.07
CA GLU A 99 -3.46 -12.92 -3.76
C GLU A 99 -3.73 -12.40 -5.19
N TRP A 100 -4.76 -12.91 -5.83
CA TRP A 100 -5.21 -12.46 -7.15
C TRP A 100 -5.60 -10.97 -7.17
N ARG A 101 -6.05 -10.42 -6.03
CA ARG A 101 -6.38 -8.99 -5.92
C ARG A 101 -5.11 -8.15 -5.97
N THR A 102 -4.03 -8.58 -5.30
CA THR A 102 -2.71 -7.96 -5.45
C THR A 102 -2.31 -7.87 -6.92
N GLN A 103 -2.40 -8.98 -7.64
CA GLN A 103 -2.05 -9.03 -9.07
C GLN A 103 -2.91 -8.07 -9.89
N LYS A 104 -4.21 -8.06 -9.66
CA LYS A 104 -5.17 -7.20 -10.36
C LYS A 104 -4.92 -5.72 -10.10
N GLU A 105 -4.82 -5.32 -8.83
CA GLU A 105 -4.66 -3.91 -8.46
C GLU A 105 -3.28 -3.37 -8.88
N VAL A 106 -2.20 -4.14 -8.68
CA VAL A 106 -0.86 -3.74 -9.14
C VAL A 106 -0.82 -3.53 -10.65
N ALA A 107 -1.38 -4.47 -11.43
CA ALA A 107 -1.44 -4.34 -12.89
C ALA A 107 -2.24 -3.09 -13.32
N ALA A 108 -3.40 -2.86 -12.70
CA ALA A 108 -4.24 -1.71 -12.99
C ALA A 108 -3.56 -0.36 -12.63
N LEU A 109 -2.81 -0.32 -11.53
CA LEU A 109 -2.07 0.87 -11.12
C LEU A 109 -0.91 1.17 -12.06
N LEU A 110 -0.14 0.15 -12.48
CA LEU A 110 0.92 0.30 -13.47
C LEU A 110 0.39 0.85 -14.79
N ASP A 111 -0.67 0.26 -15.32
CA ASP A 111 -1.30 0.67 -16.58
C ASP A 111 -1.84 2.11 -16.52
N LYS A 112 -2.43 2.48 -15.40
CA LYS A 112 -3.11 3.76 -15.26
C LYS A 112 -2.18 4.93 -14.98
N TYR A 113 -1.13 4.73 -14.18
CA TYR A 113 -0.37 5.82 -13.58
C TYR A 113 1.08 5.91 -14.05
N TYR A 114 1.62 4.85 -14.66
CA TYR A 114 3.02 4.83 -15.08
C TYR A 114 3.13 4.76 -16.60
N THR A 115 3.82 5.73 -17.18
CA THR A 115 4.00 5.84 -18.64
C THR A 115 5.46 6.09 -18.99
N ASP A 116 5.81 5.99 -20.28
CA ASP A 116 7.13 6.28 -20.83
C ASP A 116 7.38 7.77 -21.13
N LYS A 117 6.54 8.66 -20.58
CA LYS A 117 6.64 10.10 -20.77
C LYS A 117 7.39 10.77 -19.62
N PRO A 118 7.89 12.02 -19.80
CA PRO A 118 8.54 12.76 -18.71
C PRO A 118 7.67 12.90 -17.46
N GLU A 119 6.34 13.00 -17.61
CA GLU A 119 5.35 13.07 -16.52
C GLU A 119 4.79 11.70 -16.17
N GLY A 120 5.53 10.62 -16.44
CA GLY A 120 5.05 9.24 -16.38
C GLY A 120 4.97 8.60 -15.00
N ILE A 121 5.04 9.37 -13.92
CA ILE A 121 4.84 8.91 -12.54
C ILE A 121 3.71 9.69 -11.86
N PRO A 122 2.99 9.11 -10.90
CA PRO A 122 1.90 9.78 -10.21
C PRO A 122 2.40 10.73 -9.12
N GLY A 123 2.77 11.95 -9.45
CA GLY A 123 3.28 12.96 -8.50
C GLY A 123 4.81 13.04 -8.43
N ASN A 124 5.35 13.30 -7.25
CA ASN A 124 6.79 13.37 -7.02
C ASN A 124 7.41 11.97 -6.94
N ASP A 125 8.66 11.85 -7.33
CA ASP A 125 9.38 10.57 -7.24
C ASP A 125 9.84 10.20 -5.82
N ASP A 126 9.86 11.17 -4.91
CA ASP A 126 10.18 11.03 -3.49
C ASP A 126 11.46 10.22 -3.24
N CYS A 127 12.57 10.79 -3.67
CA CYS A 127 13.89 10.17 -3.59
C CYS A 127 14.01 8.81 -4.31
N GLY A 128 13.22 8.58 -5.32
CA GLY A 128 13.20 7.34 -6.09
C GLY A 128 12.17 6.32 -5.63
N THR A 129 11.34 6.64 -4.65
CA THR A 129 10.35 5.71 -4.07
C THR A 129 9.31 5.26 -5.10
N MET A 130 8.74 6.20 -5.86
CA MET A 130 7.71 5.90 -6.87
C MET A 130 8.29 5.14 -8.07
N SER A 131 9.46 5.53 -8.55
CA SER A 131 10.18 4.80 -9.62
C SER A 131 10.55 3.39 -9.18
N ALA A 132 11.05 3.22 -7.95
CA ALA A 132 11.38 1.91 -7.39
C ALA A 132 10.13 1.02 -7.25
N TRP A 133 9.00 1.60 -6.81
CA TRP A 133 7.73 0.89 -6.74
C TRP A 133 7.33 0.34 -8.12
N ALA A 134 7.39 1.18 -9.15
CA ALA A 134 7.06 0.78 -10.51
C ALA A 134 7.97 -0.35 -11.01
N ILE A 135 9.30 -0.18 -10.92
CA ILE A 135 10.27 -1.17 -11.40
C ILE A 135 10.10 -2.51 -10.67
N MET A 136 10.00 -2.50 -9.35
CA MET A 136 9.83 -3.72 -8.57
C MET A 136 8.49 -4.40 -8.85
N SER A 137 7.42 -3.62 -8.99
CA SER A 137 6.10 -4.13 -9.38
C SER A 137 6.13 -4.77 -10.77
N MET A 138 6.81 -4.15 -11.74
CA MET A 138 7.02 -4.71 -13.09
C MET A 138 7.86 -6.00 -13.07
N MET A 139 8.80 -6.11 -12.13
CA MET A 139 9.58 -7.33 -11.90
C MET A 139 8.77 -8.44 -11.23
N GLY A 140 7.61 -8.12 -10.67
CA GLY A 140 6.73 -9.07 -10.01
C GLY A 140 7.06 -9.33 -8.54
N LEU A 141 7.76 -8.43 -7.88
CA LEU A 141 8.12 -8.56 -6.46
C LEU A 141 8.16 -7.18 -5.77
N TYR A 142 7.76 -7.13 -4.50
CA TYR A 142 7.78 -5.88 -3.74
C TYR A 142 8.00 -6.14 -2.23
N PRO A 143 8.84 -5.34 -1.55
CA PRO A 143 9.04 -5.40 -0.09
C PRO A 143 7.94 -4.61 0.62
N ASP A 144 6.74 -5.17 0.73
CA ASP A 144 5.57 -4.52 1.34
C ASP A 144 5.70 -4.25 2.84
N CYS A 145 6.71 -4.82 3.48
CA CYS A 145 7.08 -4.55 4.87
C CYS A 145 8.61 -4.40 4.99
N PRO A 146 9.16 -3.19 4.88
CA PRO A 146 10.57 -2.94 5.08
C PRO A 146 11.04 -3.46 6.45
N GLY A 147 12.15 -4.23 6.46
CA GLY A 147 12.67 -4.88 7.66
C GLY A 147 12.27 -6.36 7.83
N GLU A 148 11.28 -6.83 7.09
CA GLU A 148 10.97 -8.25 6.99
C GLU A 148 11.79 -8.90 5.86
N PRO A 149 12.33 -10.12 6.05
CA PRO A 149 13.26 -10.74 5.10
C PRO A 149 12.54 -11.47 3.95
N TYR A 150 11.51 -10.89 3.37
CA TYR A 150 10.76 -11.46 2.25
C TYR A 150 10.24 -10.38 1.30
N TYR A 151 9.82 -10.82 0.13
CA TYR A 151 9.12 -10.02 -0.86
C TYR A 151 7.77 -10.65 -1.16
N THR A 152 6.75 -9.81 -1.31
CA THR A 152 5.45 -10.25 -1.85
C THR A 152 5.57 -10.39 -3.37
N LEU A 153 5.11 -11.52 -3.89
CA LEU A 153 5.12 -11.79 -5.32
C LEU A 153 3.82 -11.35 -5.98
N THR A 154 3.96 -10.83 -7.20
CA THR A 154 2.83 -10.48 -8.07
C THR A 154 3.15 -10.91 -9.50
N THR A 155 2.32 -10.55 -10.46
CA THR A 155 2.54 -10.91 -11.86
C THR A 155 3.55 -9.96 -12.49
N PRO A 156 4.71 -10.45 -12.97
CA PRO A 156 5.67 -9.62 -13.69
C PRO A 156 5.12 -9.19 -15.06
N VAL A 157 5.53 -8.02 -15.53
CA VAL A 157 5.23 -7.56 -16.91
C VAL A 157 6.25 -8.11 -17.92
N PHE A 158 7.39 -8.58 -17.44
CA PHE A 158 8.45 -9.14 -18.26
C PHE A 158 8.30 -10.66 -18.38
N SER A 159 8.61 -11.21 -19.55
CA SER A 159 8.63 -12.67 -19.77
C SER A 159 9.77 -13.38 -19.02
N LYS A 160 10.81 -12.64 -18.67
CA LYS A 160 11.95 -13.13 -17.90
C LYS A 160 12.58 -11.99 -17.10
N VAL A 161 12.85 -12.25 -15.83
CA VAL A 161 13.65 -11.39 -14.95
C VAL A 161 14.78 -12.23 -14.37
N THR A 162 16.01 -11.72 -14.39
CA THR A 162 17.15 -12.39 -13.77
C THR A 162 17.76 -11.44 -12.74
N LEU A 163 17.82 -11.88 -11.49
CA LEU A 163 18.45 -11.16 -10.39
C LEU A 163 19.85 -11.73 -10.16
N HIS A 164 20.89 -10.95 -10.45
CA HIS A 164 22.27 -11.32 -10.17
C HIS A 164 22.62 -11.03 -8.71
N LEU A 165 22.66 -12.06 -7.89
CA LEU A 165 22.92 -11.93 -6.46
C LEU A 165 24.41 -11.95 -6.17
N ASN A 166 24.83 -11.24 -5.12
CA ASN A 166 26.22 -11.25 -4.69
C ASN A 166 26.64 -12.66 -4.21
N PRO A 167 27.59 -13.31 -4.87
CA PRO A 167 27.97 -14.71 -4.56
C PRO A 167 28.57 -14.90 -3.16
N LYS A 168 29.05 -13.83 -2.54
CA LYS A 168 29.54 -13.89 -1.16
C LYS A 168 28.43 -14.25 -0.16
N TYR A 169 27.19 -13.77 -0.43
CA TYR A 169 26.03 -13.98 0.45
C TYR A 169 25.06 -15.02 -0.10
N TYR A 170 25.05 -15.21 -1.40
CA TYR A 170 24.13 -16.09 -2.11
C TYR A 170 24.92 -17.03 -3.05
N PRO A 171 25.53 -18.10 -2.50
CA PRO A 171 26.41 -18.99 -3.28
C PRO A 171 25.74 -19.70 -4.46
N LYS A 172 24.41 -19.78 -4.46
CA LYS A 172 23.64 -20.36 -5.58
C LYS A 172 23.56 -19.43 -6.80
N GLY A 173 23.98 -18.17 -6.67
CA GLY A 173 24.03 -17.22 -7.77
C GLY A 173 22.70 -16.58 -8.09
N ASP A 174 22.30 -16.64 -9.35
CA ASP A 174 21.15 -15.92 -9.88
C ASP A 174 19.80 -16.54 -9.50
N ILE A 175 18.79 -15.67 -9.43
CA ILE A 175 17.35 -16.04 -9.41
C ILE A 175 16.76 -15.64 -10.77
N VAL A 176 16.04 -16.56 -11.41
CA VAL A 176 15.36 -16.35 -12.69
C VAL A 176 13.87 -16.56 -12.53
#